data_56f4990a3840d06b83c64039ece97189
#
_entry.id   56f4990a3840d06b83c64039ece97189
#
_cell.length_a   1.000
_cell.length_b   1.000
_cell.length_c   1.000
_cell.angle_alpha   90.00
_cell.angle_beta   90.00
_cell.angle_gamma   90.00
#
_symmetry.space_group_name_H-M   'P 1'
#
loop_
_entity.id
_entity.type
_entity.pdbx_description
1 polymer ?
#
loop_
_entity_poly.entity_id
_entity_poly.type
_entity_poly.pdbx_seq_one_letter_code
_entity_poly.pdbx_strand_id
1 'polypeptide(L)'
;MALENILAQFQSTGAQTCFHGRHINPQILAGLTGSNWRLQDYQARGGYQALRKVLGKDGGEGMTPDQVIATVKESGLRGRGGAGFPTGLKWSFMPRQFAGPKFLMCNSDEGEPGTCKDREILQFNPHIVIEGMLIAA
;
A
#
# COMPACT_ATOMS: atom_id res chain seq x y z
N MET A 1 18.61 -24.12 -26.23
CA MET A 1 18.37 -22.67 -26.13
C MET A 1 19.36 -22.15 -25.11
N ALA A 2 20.23 -21.23 -25.51
CA ALA A 2 21.23 -20.66 -24.62
C ALA A 2 20.54 -19.80 -23.54
N LEU A 3 21.08 -19.83 -22.33
CA LEU A 3 20.61 -19.04 -21.18
C LEU A 3 20.45 -17.54 -21.52
N GLU A 4 21.30 -17.05 -22.41
CA GLU A 4 21.26 -15.67 -22.95
C GLU A 4 19.95 -15.32 -23.67
N ASN A 5 19.34 -16.26 -24.39
CA ASN A 5 18.05 -16.04 -25.06
C ASN A 5 16.89 -15.99 -24.06
N ILE A 6 17.02 -16.71 -22.94
CA ILE A 6 16.04 -16.65 -21.85
C ILE A 6 16.17 -15.31 -21.11
N LEU A 7 17.41 -14.89 -20.80
CA LEU A 7 17.66 -13.61 -20.14
C LEU A 7 17.28 -12.41 -21.01
N ALA A 8 17.47 -12.49 -22.33
CA ALA A 8 17.05 -11.43 -23.25
C ALA A 8 15.51 -11.24 -23.29
N GLN A 9 14.75 -12.30 -23.03
CA GLN A 9 13.28 -12.20 -22.93
C GLN A 9 12.84 -11.49 -21.63
N PHE A 10 13.70 -11.45 -20.61
CA PHE A 10 13.47 -10.75 -19.35
C PHE A 10 14.11 -9.35 -19.32
N GLN A 11 14.93 -9.00 -20.28
CA GLN A 11 15.40 -7.63 -20.52
C GLN A 11 14.32 -6.84 -21.26
N SER A 12 13.13 -6.75 -20.66
CA SER A 12 12.07 -5.95 -21.22
C SER A 12 12.41 -4.46 -21.08
N THR A 13 12.27 -3.78 -22.18
CA THR A 13 12.31 -2.34 -22.35
C THR A 13 11.43 -1.61 -21.31
N GLY A 14 12.08 -0.92 -20.39
CA GLY A 14 11.43 -0.19 -19.30
C GLY A 14 11.23 -1.04 -18.04
N ALA A 15 11.37 -0.41 -16.89
CA ALA A 15 11.22 -1.05 -15.58
C ALA A 15 9.79 -1.63 -15.40
N GLN A 16 9.57 -2.82 -15.92
CA GLN A 16 8.38 -3.59 -15.61
C GLN A 16 8.68 -4.33 -14.30
N THR A 17 7.93 -3.99 -13.26
CA THR A 17 7.90 -4.81 -12.06
C THR A 17 7.33 -6.18 -12.41
N CYS A 18 7.61 -7.21 -11.62
CA CYS A 18 7.04 -8.56 -11.79
C CYS A 18 5.49 -8.56 -11.76
N PHE A 19 4.87 -7.44 -11.38
CA PHE A 19 3.43 -7.24 -11.29
C PHE A 19 2.80 -6.62 -12.55
N HIS A 20 3.59 -6.19 -13.53
CA HIS A 20 3.09 -5.65 -14.79
C HIS A 20 2.96 -6.73 -15.86
N GLY A 21 2.18 -7.77 -15.59
CA GLY A 21 1.71 -8.66 -16.65
C GLY A 21 0.73 -7.91 -17.56
N ARG A 22 0.86 -8.04 -18.89
CA ARG A 22 0.00 -7.35 -19.88
C ARG A 22 -1.50 -7.64 -19.73
N HIS A 23 -1.86 -8.69 -18.98
CA HIS A 23 -3.23 -9.17 -18.74
C HIS A 23 -3.73 -8.86 -17.33
N ILE A 24 -2.94 -8.16 -16.50
CA ILE A 24 -3.29 -7.81 -15.13
C ILE A 24 -3.58 -6.31 -15.06
N ASN A 25 -4.70 -5.95 -14.45
CA ASN A 25 -5.00 -4.57 -14.09
C ASN A 25 -4.53 -4.32 -12.65
N PRO A 26 -3.37 -3.71 -12.44
CA PRO A 26 -2.81 -3.55 -11.10
C PRO A 26 -3.64 -2.53 -10.30
N GLN A 27 -3.89 -2.82 -9.02
CA GLN A 27 -4.53 -1.88 -8.09
C GLN A 27 -3.50 -1.18 -7.20
N ILE A 28 -2.78 -1.95 -6.38
CA ILE A 28 -1.78 -1.41 -5.44
C ILE A 28 -0.58 -0.78 -6.17
N LEU A 29 -0.23 -1.32 -7.32
CA LEU A 29 0.89 -0.86 -8.14
C LEU A 29 0.42 -0.05 -9.37
N ALA A 30 -0.83 0.40 -9.37
CA ALA A 30 -1.38 1.20 -10.45
C ALA A 30 -0.58 2.47 -10.69
N GLY A 31 -0.30 2.79 -11.96
CA GLY A 31 0.42 3.99 -12.36
C GLY A 31 1.92 4.01 -12.04
N LEU A 32 2.48 2.90 -11.55
CA LEU A 32 3.92 2.79 -11.33
C LEU A 32 4.65 2.44 -12.62
N THR A 33 5.80 3.11 -12.84
CA THR A 33 6.69 2.88 -13.99
C THR A 33 8.04 2.29 -13.58
N GLY A 34 8.25 2.06 -12.27
CA GLY A 34 9.53 1.64 -11.69
C GLY A 34 10.50 2.78 -11.40
N SER A 35 10.27 3.98 -11.94
CA SER A 35 11.12 5.17 -11.70
C SER A 35 10.38 6.33 -11.01
N ASN A 36 9.06 6.25 -10.90
CA ASN A 36 8.19 7.31 -10.38
C ASN A 36 7.77 7.06 -8.91
N TRP A 37 8.72 6.72 -8.07
CA TRP A 37 8.51 6.38 -6.65
C TRP A 37 8.71 7.56 -5.69
N ARG A 38 9.19 8.72 -6.18
CA ARG A 38 9.49 9.88 -5.35
C ARG A 38 8.22 10.55 -4.83
N LEU A 39 8.37 11.39 -3.82
CA LEU A 39 7.27 12.14 -3.21
C LEU A 39 6.43 12.92 -4.24
N GLN A 40 7.10 13.65 -5.14
CA GLN A 40 6.42 14.43 -6.17
C GLN A 40 5.60 13.53 -7.11
N ASP A 41 6.16 12.40 -7.50
CA ASP A 41 5.49 11.43 -8.37
C ASP A 41 4.25 10.83 -7.67
N TYR A 42 4.36 10.54 -6.37
CA TYR A 42 3.26 10.04 -5.57
C TYR A 42 2.13 11.07 -5.44
N GLN A 43 2.49 12.32 -5.14
CA GLN A 43 1.54 13.43 -5.06
C GLN A 43 0.85 13.70 -6.40
N ALA A 44 1.58 13.63 -7.52
CA ALA A 44 1.02 13.78 -8.86
C ALA A 44 -0.03 12.72 -9.21
N ARG A 45 0.05 11.54 -8.59
CA ARG A 45 -0.95 10.46 -8.71
C ARG A 45 -2.08 10.53 -7.66
N GLY A 46 -2.19 11.64 -6.92
CA GLY A 46 -3.21 11.81 -5.88
C GLY A 46 -2.79 11.31 -4.49
N GLY A 47 -1.52 10.99 -4.30
CA GLY A 47 -1.00 10.57 -3.00
C GLY A 47 -1.15 11.65 -1.93
N TYR A 48 -1.32 11.21 -0.70
CA TYR A 48 -1.59 12.02 0.51
C TYR A 48 -2.92 12.79 0.51
N GLN A 49 -3.76 12.67 -0.50
CA GLN A 49 -5.09 13.30 -0.49
C GLN A 49 -6.00 12.67 0.58
N ALA A 50 -5.95 11.35 0.73
CA ALA A 50 -6.72 10.65 1.76
C ALA A 50 -6.30 11.08 3.17
N LEU A 51 -5.01 11.16 3.43
CA LEU A 51 -4.48 11.66 4.70
C LEU A 51 -4.90 13.11 4.97
N ARG A 52 -4.81 14.00 3.97
CA ARG A 52 -5.24 15.40 4.10
C ARG A 52 -6.72 15.51 4.46
N LYS A 53 -7.57 14.67 3.81
CA LYS A 53 -9.00 14.59 4.11
C LYS A 53 -9.23 14.13 5.56
N VAL A 54 -8.55 13.08 6.01
CA VAL A 54 -8.65 12.58 7.40
C VAL A 54 -8.28 13.67 8.39
N LEU A 55 -7.24 14.46 8.09
CA LEU A 55 -6.75 15.54 8.97
C LEU A 55 -7.50 16.87 8.81
N GLY A 56 -8.49 16.98 7.92
CA GLY A 56 -9.21 18.22 7.66
C GLY A 56 -8.35 19.32 7.01
N LYS A 57 -7.25 18.98 6.34
CA LYS A 57 -6.30 19.95 5.78
C LYS A 57 -6.78 20.62 4.49
N ASP A 58 -7.86 20.14 3.89
CA ASP A 58 -8.44 20.69 2.64
C ASP A 58 -9.64 21.60 2.93
N GLY A 59 -9.71 22.20 4.12
CA GLY A 59 -10.75 23.18 4.50
C GLY A 59 -12.04 22.56 5.05
N GLY A 60 -12.06 21.24 5.28
CA GLY A 60 -13.14 20.53 5.94
C GLY A 60 -12.82 20.17 7.39
N GLU A 61 -13.81 19.68 8.12
CA GLU A 61 -13.56 19.01 9.39
C GLU A 61 -12.82 17.69 9.14
N GLY A 62 -11.85 17.38 10.00
CA GLY A 62 -11.15 16.10 9.97
C GLY A 62 -12.12 14.94 10.29
N MET A 63 -11.69 13.72 9.97
CA MET A 63 -12.46 12.53 10.27
C MET A 63 -12.14 12.02 11.68
N THR A 64 -13.17 11.59 12.40
CA THR A 64 -12.95 10.86 13.66
C THR A 64 -12.43 9.45 13.38
N PRO A 65 -11.74 8.80 14.34
CA PRO A 65 -11.29 7.41 14.19
C PRO A 65 -12.41 6.45 13.78
N ASP A 66 -13.64 6.65 14.30
CA ASP A 66 -14.78 5.81 13.95
C ASP A 66 -15.22 5.99 12.51
N GLN A 67 -15.20 7.22 11.99
CA GLN A 67 -15.50 7.51 10.59
C GLN A 67 -14.44 6.89 9.66
N VAL A 68 -13.15 6.95 10.04
CA VAL A 68 -12.08 6.30 9.28
C VAL A 68 -12.30 4.78 9.24
N ILE A 69 -12.57 4.15 10.39
CA ILE A 69 -12.85 2.71 10.48
C ILE A 69 -14.09 2.35 9.65
N ALA A 70 -15.15 3.13 9.72
CA ALA A 70 -16.37 2.91 8.94
C ALA A 70 -16.08 2.95 7.42
N THR A 71 -15.33 3.95 6.97
CA THR A 71 -14.91 4.08 5.56
C THR A 71 -14.08 2.88 5.10
N VAL A 72 -13.13 2.43 5.93
CA VAL A 72 -12.30 1.25 5.61
C VAL A 72 -13.13 -0.04 5.60
N LYS A 73 -14.14 -0.16 6.46
CA LYS A 73 -15.09 -1.30 6.42
C LYS A 73 -15.91 -1.30 5.15
N GLU A 74 -16.47 -0.15 4.79
CA GLU A 74 -17.30 0.04 3.59
C GLU A 74 -16.51 -0.25 2.31
N SER A 75 -15.23 0.13 2.25
CA SER A 75 -14.35 -0.14 1.11
C SER A 75 -14.11 -1.63 0.85
N GLY A 76 -14.39 -2.49 1.80
CA GLY A 76 -14.12 -3.93 1.70
C GLY A 76 -12.62 -4.29 1.69
N LEU A 77 -11.72 -3.37 2.05
CA LEU A 77 -10.28 -3.60 2.06
C LEU A 77 -9.93 -4.80 2.94
N ARG A 78 -9.11 -5.69 2.40
CA ARG A 78 -8.60 -6.88 3.07
C ARG A 78 -7.09 -6.87 3.18
N GLY A 79 -6.58 -7.53 4.23
CA GLY A 79 -5.15 -7.76 4.40
C GLY A 79 -4.53 -8.53 3.23
N ARG A 80 -3.28 -8.25 2.95
CA ARG A 80 -2.49 -8.87 1.86
C ARG A 80 -1.40 -9.83 2.38
N GLY A 81 -1.45 -10.18 3.67
CA GLY A 81 -0.52 -11.12 4.29
C GLY A 81 -0.90 -12.60 4.16
N GLY A 82 -1.88 -12.94 3.31
CA GLY A 82 -2.33 -14.32 3.05
C GLY A 82 -3.75 -14.61 3.52
N ALA A 83 -4.10 -14.32 4.78
CA ALA A 83 -5.41 -14.63 5.35
C ALA A 83 -6.58 -13.79 4.80
N GLY A 84 -6.30 -12.65 4.16
CA GLY A 84 -7.34 -11.78 3.60
C GLY A 84 -8.33 -11.25 4.65
N PHE A 85 -7.89 -11.04 5.89
CA PHE A 85 -8.77 -10.57 6.95
C PHE A 85 -9.29 -9.15 6.66
N PRO A 86 -10.58 -8.83 6.93
CA PRO A 86 -11.12 -7.50 6.69
C PRO A 86 -10.41 -6.43 7.54
N THR A 87 -9.75 -5.47 6.87
CA THR A 87 -8.89 -4.48 7.54
C THR A 87 -9.65 -3.59 8.51
N GLY A 88 -10.79 -3.05 8.09
CA GLY A 88 -11.59 -2.17 8.96
C GLY A 88 -12.16 -2.90 10.18
N LEU A 89 -12.47 -4.19 10.06
CA LEU A 89 -12.86 -5.00 11.19
C LEU A 89 -11.69 -5.20 12.15
N LYS A 90 -10.49 -5.48 11.64
CA LYS A 90 -9.28 -5.61 12.47
C LYS A 90 -8.99 -4.32 13.25
N TRP A 91 -9.13 -3.17 12.60
CA TRP A 91 -8.92 -1.87 13.25
C TRP A 91 -9.96 -1.60 14.35
N SER A 92 -11.20 -2.07 14.20
CA SER A 92 -12.22 -1.91 15.25
C SER A 92 -11.96 -2.71 16.53
N PHE A 93 -11.01 -3.64 16.52
CA PHE A 93 -10.62 -4.40 17.73
C PHE A 93 -9.60 -3.66 18.60
N MET A 94 -9.06 -2.53 18.13
CA MET A 94 -8.11 -1.74 18.90
C MET A 94 -8.76 -1.24 20.19
N PRO A 95 -8.21 -1.54 21.38
CA PRO A 95 -8.76 -1.09 22.64
C PRO A 95 -8.65 0.44 22.78
N ARG A 96 -9.81 1.11 22.86
CA ARG A 96 -9.91 2.57 22.90
C ARG A 96 -9.41 3.16 24.21
N GLN A 97 -9.67 2.48 25.33
CA GLN A 97 -9.41 2.96 26.69
C GLN A 97 -8.06 2.50 27.24
N PHE A 98 -7.19 1.97 26.41
CA PHE A 98 -5.86 1.56 26.87
C PHE A 98 -5.00 2.83 27.12
N ALA A 99 -4.56 2.99 28.39
CA ALA A 99 -3.80 4.17 28.82
C ALA A 99 -2.31 4.13 28.43
N GLY A 100 -1.80 2.99 27.98
CA GLY A 100 -0.40 2.84 27.56
C GLY A 100 -0.16 3.28 26.11
N PRO A 101 1.10 3.31 25.68
CA PRO A 101 1.45 3.64 24.30
C PRO A 101 0.90 2.59 23.33
N LYS A 102 0.38 3.05 22.20
CA LYS A 102 -0.03 2.19 21.10
C LYS A 102 1.01 2.29 20.00
N PHE A 103 1.35 1.16 19.42
CA PHE A 103 2.37 1.11 18.35
C PHE A 103 1.72 0.59 17.07
N LEU A 104 2.04 1.22 15.97
CA LEU A 104 1.76 0.72 14.64
C LEU A 104 3.05 0.15 14.04
N MET A 105 2.99 -1.10 13.62
CA MET A 105 4.13 -1.79 13.03
C MET A 105 3.81 -2.19 11.60
N CYS A 106 4.72 -1.86 10.68
CA CYS A 106 4.70 -2.40 9.32
C CYS A 106 5.40 -3.75 9.33
N ASN A 107 4.64 -4.82 9.14
CA ASN A 107 5.22 -6.15 8.95
C ASN A 107 5.39 -6.40 7.44
N SER A 108 6.62 -6.45 6.98
CA SER A 108 7.01 -6.73 5.59
C SER A 108 7.92 -7.97 5.51
N ASP A 109 7.80 -8.87 6.47
CA ASP A 109 8.50 -10.15 6.44
C ASP A 109 7.85 -11.09 5.42
N GLU A 110 8.66 -11.59 4.48
CA GLU A 110 8.24 -12.47 3.39
C GLU A 110 9.14 -13.71 3.38
N GLY A 111 8.92 -14.59 4.37
CA GLY A 111 9.73 -15.78 4.58
C GLY A 111 9.49 -16.90 3.56
N GLU A 112 8.37 -16.93 2.85
CA GLU A 112 8.07 -17.94 1.86
C GLU A 112 8.86 -17.73 0.57
N PRO A 113 9.52 -18.77 0.03
CA PRO A 113 10.21 -18.69 -1.25
C PRO A 113 9.28 -18.22 -2.38
N GLY A 114 9.73 -17.21 -3.13
CA GLY A 114 8.96 -16.63 -4.23
C GLY A 114 7.97 -15.54 -3.82
N THR A 115 7.76 -15.27 -2.53
CA THR A 115 6.96 -14.14 -2.06
C THR A 115 7.80 -12.86 -2.09
N CYS A 116 7.35 -11.83 -2.84
CA CYS A 116 8.11 -10.60 -3.03
C CYS A 116 7.23 -9.34 -3.10
N LYS A 117 5.94 -9.43 -2.79
CA LYS A 117 4.98 -8.32 -2.94
C LYS A 117 5.29 -7.12 -2.03
N ASP A 118 5.68 -7.36 -0.78
CA ASP A 118 5.95 -6.28 0.18
C ASP A 118 7.27 -5.59 -0.15
N ARG A 119 8.29 -6.34 -0.55
CA ARG A 119 9.53 -5.80 -1.09
C ARG A 119 9.26 -4.86 -2.27
N GLU A 120 8.44 -5.28 -3.22
CA GLU A 120 8.11 -4.49 -4.41
C GLU A 120 7.32 -3.22 -4.04
N ILE A 121 6.39 -3.31 -3.10
CA ILE A 121 5.65 -2.14 -2.62
C ILE A 121 6.61 -1.14 -1.94
N LEU A 122 7.49 -1.61 -1.06
CA LEU A 122 8.46 -0.75 -0.39
C LEU A 122 9.44 -0.10 -1.37
N GLN A 123 9.85 -0.82 -2.41
CA GLN A 123 10.80 -0.32 -3.40
C GLN A 123 10.17 0.69 -4.37
N PHE A 124 8.97 0.43 -4.86
CA PHE A 124 8.37 1.20 -5.96
C PHE A 124 7.22 2.11 -5.54
N ASN A 125 6.65 1.91 -4.34
CA ASN A 125 5.57 2.74 -3.82
C ASN A 125 5.67 2.97 -2.30
N PRO A 126 6.83 3.44 -1.77
CA PRO A 126 7.02 3.59 -0.33
C PRO A 126 6.03 4.57 0.30
N HIS A 127 5.60 5.59 -0.44
CA HIS A 127 4.69 6.61 0.07
C HIS A 127 3.28 6.09 0.34
N ILE A 128 2.79 5.06 -0.37
CA ILE A 128 1.49 4.45 -0.04
C ILE A 128 1.53 3.75 1.33
N VAL A 129 2.69 3.15 1.67
CA VAL A 129 2.89 2.53 2.99
C VAL A 129 2.89 3.60 4.08
N ILE A 130 3.65 4.68 3.87
CA ILE A 130 3.74 5.81 4.82
C ILE A 130 2.36 6.44 5.02
N GLU A 131 1.63 6.75 3.94
CA GLU A 131 0.28 7.32 4.03
C GLU A 131 -0.68 6.39 4.76
N GLY A 132 -0.67 5.09 4.44
CA GLY A 132 -1.50 4.09 5.11
C GLY A 132 -1.20 3.98 6.60
N MET A 133 0.07 4.03 6.98
CA MET A 133 0.47 4.05 8.40
C MET A 133 0.01 5.30 9.11
N LEU A 134 0.16 6.49 8.50
CA LEU A 134 -0.28 7.76 9.08
C LEU A 134 -1.80 7.84 9.25
N ILE A 135 -2.58 7.23 8.34
CA ILE A 135 -4.05 7.14 8.47
C ILE A 135 -4.45 6.17 9.58
N ALA A 136 -3.66 5.12 9.80
CA ALA A 136 -3.97 4.08 10.79
C ALA A 136 -3.53 4.46 12.22
N ALA A 137 -2.61 5.42 12.37
CA ALA A 137 -2.07 5.89 13.67
C ALA A 137 -3.02 6.88 14.35
#